data_9d246e012b1e9cc99ce38e72917ecbd1
#
_entry.id   9d246e012b1e9cc99ce38e72917ecbd1
#
_cell.length_a   1.000
_cell.length_b   1.000
_cell.length_c   1.000
_cell.angle_alpha   90.00
_cell.angle_beta   90.00
_cell.angle_gamma   90.00
#
_symmetry.space_group_name_H-M   'P 1'
#
loop_
_entity.id
_entity.type
_entity.pdbx_description
1 polymer ?
#
loop_
_entity_poly.entity_id
_entity_poly.type
_entity_poly.pdbx_seq_one_letter_code
_entity_poly.pdbx_strand_id
1 'polypeptide(L)'
;MLAGAAACQTAPPGTSAAAGPRVVLEEAEAWRSVASERDAVALDGLAERWRQALAAGRAANLSRRIAGEGELLDPEARLARGAPAPGSYRCRYVRPGGRKWVSSAPGFCYVGVEEGQLTLATELRGLRFGGYLWELKGGERLIFLGGAVPAGSRTPPAYGDNPSRDAAGLVERIGEFRYRLTLPEPAPGAGLTVVELVAAPRD
;
A
#
# COMPACT_ATOMS: atom_id res chain seq x y z
N MET A 1 -73.09 -22.00 -33.25
CA MET A 1 -72.52 -21.04 -32.34
C MET A 1 -71.65 -21.77 -31.37
N LEU A 2 -70.33 -21.82 -31.58
CA LEU A 2 -69.36 -22.47 -30.72
C LEU A 2 -68.43 -21.39 -30.19
N ALA A 3 -68.46 -21.18 -28.88
CA ALA A 3 -67.55 -20.24 -28.18
C ALA A 3 -66.25 -20.93 -27.82
N GLY A 4 -65.14 -20.46 -28.35
CA GLY A 4 -63.84 -20.92 -27.99
C GLY A 4 -63.31 -20.17 -26.77
N ALA A 5 -62.95 -20.90 -25.72
CA ALA A 5 -62.27 -20.37 -24.53
C ALA A 5 -60.74 -20.34 -24.76
N ALA A 6 -60.18 -19.15 -24.71
CA ALA A 6 -58.72 -18.96 -24.71
C ALA A 6 -58.17 -19.13 -23.27
N ALA A 7 -57.33 -20.12 -23.06
CA ALA A 7 -56.62 -20.32 -21.81
C ALA A 7 -55.31 -19.45 -21.80
N CYS A 8 -55.22 -18.48 -20.89
CA CYS A 8 -54.00 -17.77 -20.58
C CYS A 8 -53.08 -18.67 -19.76
N GLN A 9 -51.95 -19.05 -20.31
CA GLN A 9 -50.86 -19.70 -19.57
C GLN A 9 -49.99 -18.65 -18.91
N THR A 10 -50.02 -18.57 -17.60
CA THR A 10 -49.09 -17.79 -16.78
C THR A 10 -47.75 -18.53 -16.66
N ALA A 11 -46.67 -17.92 -17.15
CA ALA A 11 -45.32 -18.41 -16.97
C ALA A 11 -44.89 -18.29 -15.49
N PRO A 12 -44.11 -19.25 -14.92
CA PRO A 12 -43.61 -19.13 -13.55
C PRO A 12 -42.55 -18.02 -13.44
N PRO A 13 -42.44 -17.34 -12.28
CA PRO A 13 -41.44 -16.33 -12.06
C PRO A 13 -40.06 -17.00 -12.04
N GLY A 14 -39.19 -16.55 -12.93
CA GLY A 14 -37.79 -16.96 -12.96
C GLY A 14 -37.09 -16.57 -11.67
N THR A 15 -36.55 -17.57 -10.97
CA THR A 15 -35.72 -17.42 -9.80
C THR A 15 -34.41 -16.75 -10.24
N SER A 16 -34.30 -15.44 -10.00
CA SER A 16 -33.01 -14.74 -10.14
C SER A 16 -32.09 -15.27 -9.05
N ALA A 17 -31.16 -16.11 -9.44
CA ALA A 17 -30.07 -16.52 -8.55
C ALA A 17 -29.26 -15.28 -8.18
N ALA A 18 -29.40 -14.85 -6.94
CA ALA A 18 -28.53 -13.81 -6.38
C ALA A 18 -27.09 -14.29 -6.49
N ALA A 19 -26.30 -13.61 -7.33
CA ALA A 19 -24.86 -13.79 -7.36
C ALA A 19 -24.31 -13.51 -5.96
N GLY A 20 -23.86 -14.54 -5.28
CA GLY A 20 -23.35 -14.44 -3.92
C GLY A 20 -22.02 -13.70 -3.87
N PRO A 21 -21.53 -13.34 -2.67
CA PRO A 21 -20.41 -12.43 -2.39
C PRO A 21 -19.02 -13.00 -2.73
N ARG A 22 -18.90 -13.78 -3.79
CA ARG A 22 -17.65 -14.49 -4.15
C ARG A 22 -16.57 -13.58 -4.73
N VAL A 23 -16.97 -12.49 -5.41
CA VAL A 23 -16.02 -11.62 -6.14
C VAL A 23 -15.19 -10.75 -5.19
N VAL A 24 -15.76 -10.27 -4.09
CA VAL A 24 -15.09 -9.33 -3.17
C VAL A 24 -14.00 -9.99 -2.32
N LEU A 25 -14.06 -11.30 -2.10
CA LEU A 25 -13.02 -12.02 -1.32
C LEU A 25 -11.79 -12.34 -2.17
N GLU A 26 -11.95 -12.53 -3.47
CA GLU A 26 -10.83 -12.77 -4.38
C GLU A 26 -10.02 -11.50 -4.65
N GLU A 27 -10.67 -10.34 -4.77
CA GLU A 27 -9.97 -9.06 -4.97
C GLU A 27 -9.15 -8.63 -3.75
N ALA A 28 -9.65 -8.83 -2.55
CA ALA A 28 -8.97 -8.38 -1.31
C ALA A 28 -7.66 -9.14 -1.03
N GLU A 29 -7.43 -10.28 -1.65
CA GLU A 29 -6.21 -11.08 -1.53
C GLU A 29 -5.47 -11.25 -2.87
N ALA A 30 -5.90 -10.55 -3.92
CA ALA A 30 -5.30 -10.64 -5.26
C ALA A 30 -3.80 -10.33 -5.25
N TRP A 31 -3.34 -9.45 -4.35
CA TRP A 31 -1.92 -9.14 -4.20
C TRP A 31 -1.07 -10.38 -3.85
N ARG A 32 -1.63 -11.38 -3.13
CA ARG A 32 -0.90 -12.60 -2.76
C ARG A 32 -0.60 -13.50 -3.96
N SER A 33 -1.42 -13.44 -5.01
CA SER A 33 -1.16 -14.17 -6.24
C SER A 33 -0.04 -13.55 -7.09
N VAL A 34 0.29 -12.29 -6.82
CA VAL A 34 1.34 -11.54 -7.51
C VAL A 34 2.62 -11.47 -6.67
N ALA A 35 2.48 -11.33 -5.34
CA ALA A 35 3.61 -11.19 -4.44
C ALA A 35 4.50 -12.44 -4.40
N SER A 36 5.81 -12.24 -4.36
CA SER A 36 6.74 -13.32 -4.05
C SER A 36 6.53 -13.83 -2.62
N GLU A 37 6.84 -15.10 -2.37
CA GLU A 37 6.78 -15.68 -1.02
C GLU A 37 7.60 -14.86 -0.01
N ARG A 38 8.79 -14.42 -0.42
CA ARG A 38 9.67 -13.56 0.39
C ARG A 38 8.96 -12.28 0.85
N ASP A 39 8.27 -11.61 -0.07
CA ASP A 39 7.64 -10.33 0.19
C ASP A 39 6.32 -10.51 0.97
N ALA A 40 5.58 -11.57 0.69
CA ALA A 40 4.40 -11.93 1.48
C ALA A 40 4.77 -12.21 2.96
N VAL A 41 5.80 -13.01 3.21
CA VAL A 41 6.32 -13.25 4.56
C VAL A 41 6.84 -11.97 5.23
N ALA A 42 7.49 -11.09 4.47
CA ALA A 42 7.98 -9.81 4.99
C ALA A 42 6.85 -8.87 5.41
N LEU A 43 5.75 -8.86 4.65
CA LEU A 43 4.54 -8.08 4.96
C LEU A 43 3.76 -8.68 6.15
N ASP A 44 3.61 -10.00 6.20
CA ASP A 44 2.97 -10.69 7.32
C ASP A 44 3.74 -10.44 8.65
N GLY A 45 5.07 -10.36 8.58
CA GLY A 45 5.94 -10.04 9.72
C GLY A 45 6.10 -8.55 10.04
N LEU A 46 5.36 -7.65 9.39
CA LEU A 46 5.59 -6.20 9.49
C LEU A 46 5.42 -5.64 10.91
N ALA A 47 4.45 -6.14 11.68
CA ALA A 47 4.22 -5.71 13.06
C ALA A 47 5.43 -6.00 13.97
N GLU A 48 6.05 -7.17 13.81
CA GLU A 48 7.27 -7.53 14.52
C GLU A 48 8.44 -6.63 14.13
N ARG A 49 8.60 -6.35 12.83
CA ARG A 49 9.63 -5.45 12.31
C ARG A 49 9.49 -4.03 12.86
N TRP A 50 8.25 -3.53 12.99
CA TRP A 50 7.98 -2.24 13.65
C TRP A 50 8.49 -2.23 15.08
N ARG A 51 8.15 -3.26 15.88
CA ARG A 51 8.60 -3.37 17.28
C ARG A 51 10.13 -3.38 17.38
N GLN A 52 10.78 -4.18 16.52
CA GLN A 52 12.25 -4.29 16.49
C GLN A 52 12.91 -2.98 16.08
N ALA A 53 12.43 -2.32 15.01
CA ALA A 53 12.99 -1.07 14.53
C ALA A 53 12.88 0.05 15.57
N LEU A 54 11.72 0.21 16.22
CA LEU A 54 11.53 1.21 17.25
C LEU A 54 12.35 0.90 18.52
N ALA A 55 12.46 -0.37 18.90
CA ALA A 55 13.30 -0.78 20.04
C ALA A 55 14.79 -0.48 19.75
N ALA A 56 15.27 -0.82 18.57
CA ALA A 56 16.66 -0.54 18.16
C ALA A 56 16.96 0.98 18.13
N GLY A 57 16.02 1.78 17.62
CA GLY A 57 16.16 3.24 17.62
C GLY A 57 16.19 3.83 19.04
N ARG A 58 15.35 3.33 19.94
CA ARG A 58 15.36 3.75 21.35
C ARG A 58 16.69 3.36 22.04
N ALA A 59 17.18 2.16 21.80
CA ALA A 59 18.47 1.69 22.31
C ALA A 59 19.65 2.53 21.77
N ALA A 60 19.50 3.12 20.58
CA ALA A 60 20.45 4.05 19.98
C ALA A 60 20.27 5.53 20.42
N ASN A 61 19.51 5.79 21.49
CA ASN A 61 19.22 7.13 22.02
C ASN A 61 18.42 8.04 21.04
N LEU A 62 17.62 7.46 20.15
CA LEU A 62 16.82 8.21 19.17
C LEU A 62 15.36 8.45 19.62
N SER A 63 15.03 8.15 20.89
CA SER A 63 13.65 8.22 21.43
C SER A 63 12.97 9.57 21.20
N ARG A 64 13.70 10.69 21.37
CA ARG A 64 13.15 12.04 21.13
C ARG A 64 12.82 12.27 19.65
N ARG A 65 13.65 11.76 18.73
CA ARG A 65 13.39 11.88 17.29
C ARG A 65 12.20 11.02 16.88
N ILE A 66 12.12 9.79 17.39
CA ILE A 66 10.99 8.89 17.15
C ILE A 66 9.68 9.54 17.63
N ALA A 67 9.66 10.08 18.87
CA ALA A 67 8.48 10.77 19.41
C ALA A 67 8.11 12.03 18.59
N GLY A 68 9.09 12.74 18.06
CA GLY A 68 8.86 13.93 17.23
C GLY A 68 8.20 13.66 15.88
N GLU A 69 8.19 12.40 15.41
CA GLU A 69 7.50 12.02 14.16
C GLU A 69 5.99 11.77 14.35
N GLY A 70 5.53 11.65 15.60
CA GLY A 70 4.12 11.44 15.92
C GLY A 70 3.55 10.21 15.20
N GLU A 71 2.40 10.38 14.55
CA GLU A 71 1.65 9.33 13.88
C GLU A 71 2.45 8.62 12.78
N LEU A 72 3.47 9.28 12.21
CA LEU A 72 4.30 8.66 11.18
C LEU A 72 5.02 7.42 11.69
N LEU A 73 5.51 7.45 12.93
CA LEU A 73 6.22 6.35 13.58
C LEU A 73 5.41 5.68 14.70
N ASP A 74 4.11 5.92 14.76
CA ASP A 74 3.18 5.16 15.60
C ASP A 74 2.55 4.03 14.77
N PRO A 75 2.88 2.75 15.01
CA PRO A 75 2.32 1.63 14.25
C PRO A 75 0.79 1.50 14.32
N GLU A 76 0.18 2.03 15.41
CA GLU A 76 -1.27 1.96 15.62
C GLU A 76 -2.03 3.14 15.00
N ALA A 77 -1.32 4.20 14.59
CA ALA A 77 -1.93 5.36 13.96
C ALA A 77 -2.40 5.06 12.55
N ARG A 78 -3.61 4.52 12.44
CA ARG A 78 -4.28 4.30 11.15
C ARG A 78 -5.71 4.81 11.19
N LEU A 79 -6.18 5.32 10.05
CA LEU A 79 -7.53 5.80 9.84
C LEU A 79 -8.23 4.96 8.77
N ALA A 80 -9.56 4.94 8.80
CA ALA A 80 -10.37 4.37 7.72
C ALA A 80 -10.08 5.03 6.38
N ARG A 81 -10.38 4.33 5.27
CA ARG A 81 -10.15 4.78 3.88
C ARG A 81 -8.66 5.02 3.63
N GLY A 82 -7.90 3.93 3.60
CA GLY A 82 -6.46 3.94 3.41
C GLY A 82 -6.00 4.41 2.03
N ALA A 83 -6.87 4.39 1.02
CA ALA A 83 -6.52 4.73 -0.35
C ALA A 83 -6.22 6.24 -0.51
N PRO A 84 -5.00 6.60 -0.96
CA PRO A 84 -4.68 7.97 -1.30
C PRO A 84 -5.38 8.38 -2.60
N ALA A 85 -5.86 9.62 -2.67
CA ALA A 85 -6.44 10.16 -3.90
C ALA A 85 -5.35 10.34 -4.98
N PRO A 86 -5.66 10.15 -6.27
CA PRO A 86 -4.73 10.48 -7.34
C PRO A 86 -4.28 11.93 -7.29
N GLY A 87 -2.98 12.16 -7.45
CA GLY A 87 -2.37 13.49 -7.40
C GLY A 87 -0.93 13.49 -6.94
N SER A 88 -0.40 14.70 -6.73
CA SER A 88 0.95 14.95 -6.25
C SER A 88 0.99 15.03 -4.74
N TYR A 89 2.05 14.49 -4.15
CA TYR A 89 2.30 14.48 -2.71
C TYR A 89 3.71 15.02 -2.42
N ARG A 90 3.85 15.76 -1.34
CA ARG A 90 5.16 16.02 -0.75
C ARG A 90 5.54 14.80 0.08
N CYS A 91 6.73 14.28 -0.16
CA CYS A 91 7.18 13.06 0.47
C CYS A 91 8.56 13.23 1.09
N ARG A 92 8.81 12.46 2.12
CA ARG A 92 10.14 12.18 2.68
C ARG A 92 10.14 10.78 3.25
N TYR A 93 11.32 10.22 3.49
CA TYR A 93 11.39 8.96 4.23
C TYR A 93 12.20 9.09 5.51
N VAL A 94 11.93 8.21 6.47
CA VAL A 94 12.68 8.02 7.71
C VAL A 94 12.98 6.54 7.93
N ARG A 95 14.10 6.26 8.61
CA ARG A 95 14.50 4.91 9.03
C ARG A 95 14.74 4.90 10.53
N PRO A 96 13.77 4.40 11.33
CA PRO A 96 13.84 4.51 12.80
C PRO A 96 14.78 3.51 13.46
N GLY A 97 15.12 2.40 12.79
CA GLY A 97 15.80 1.24 13.39
C GLY A 97 17.34 1.24 13.34
N GLY A 98 17.95 2.28 12.81
CA GLY A 98 19.42 2.34 12.67
C GLY A 98 20.15 2.87 13.90
N ARG A 99 21.50 2.72 13.91
CA ARG A 99 22.38 3.35 14.91
C ARG A 99 22.37 4.87 14.82
N LYS A 100 22.01 5.42 13.67
CA LYS A 100 21.89 6.85 13.39
C LYS A 100 20.52 7.13 12.81
N TRP A 101 20.01 8.31 13.12
CA TRP A 101 18.81 8.81 12.46
C TRP A 101 19.06 9.02 10.96
N VAL A 102 18.18 8.46 10.15
CA VAL A 102 18.20 8.69 8.70
C VAL A 102 16.85 9.27 8.29
N SER A 103 16.89 10.41 7.64
CA SER A 103 15.73 11.02 6.98
C SER A 103 16.16 11.67 5.68
N SER A 104 15.30 11.64 4.67
CA SER A 104 15.57 12.34 3.41
C SER A 104 15.19 13.82 3.51
N ALA A 105 15.74 14.64 2.61
CA ALA A 105 15.11 15.90 2.25
C ALA A 105 13.72 15.63 1.64
N PRO A 106 12.78 16.59 1.75
CA PRO A 106 11.50 16.51 1.06
C PRO A 106 11.66 16.40 -0.45
N GLY A 107 10.77 15.66 -1.08
CA GLY A 107 10.67 15.46 -2.53
C GLY A 107 9.22 15.23 -2.90
N PHE A 108 8.98 14.55 -4.02
CA PHE A 108 7.65 14.31 -4.53
C PHE A 108 7.34 12.81 -4.68
N CYS A 109 6.08 12.47 -4.47
CA CYS A 109 5.47 11.22 -4.85
C CYS A 109 4.23 11.52 -5.70
N TYR A 110 3.87 10.55 -6.51
CA TYR A 110 2.73 10.67 -7.40
C TYR A 110 1.84 9.44 -7.22
N VAL A 111 0.57 9.66 -6.95
CA VAL A 111 -0.45 8.62 -7.00
C VAL A 111 -1.20 8.79 -8.30
N GLY A 112 -1.25 7.75 -9.10
CA GLY A 112 -1.94 7.72 -10.39
C GLY A 112 -3.00 6.64 -10.44
N VAL A 113 -3.62 6.52 -11.60
CA VAL A 113 -4.51 5.40 -11.95
C VAL A 113 -4.08 4.88 -13.30
N GLU A 114 -3.78 3.60 -13.40
CA GLU A 114 -3.50 2.89 -14.63
C GLU A 114 -4.42 1.68 -14.73
N GLU A 115 -5.16 1.56 -15.81
CA GLU A 115 -6.11 0.46 -16.05
C GLU A 115 -7.13 0.25 -14.90
N GLY A 116 -7.50 1.33 -14.22
CA GLY A 116 -8.43 1.30 -13.08
C GLY A 116 -7.80 0.98 -11.74
N GLN A 117 -6.50 0.69 -11.68
CA GLN A 117 -5.77 0.40 -10.45
C GLN A 117 -4.92 1.59 -10.02
N LEU A 118 -4.86 1.85 -8.71
CA LEU A 118 -4.00 2.90 -8.15
C LEU A 118 -2.53 2.53 -8.32
N THR A 119 -1.72 3.53 -8.68
CA THR A 119 -0.26 3.44 -8.73
C THR A 119 0.37 4.42 -7.75
N LEU A 120 1.58 4.12 -7.31
CA LEU A 120 2.40 5.01 -6.49
C LEU A 120 3.83 5.02 -7.03
N ALA A 121 4.34 6.21 -7.28
CA ALA A 121 5.75 6.43 -7.64
C ALA A 121 6.41 7.43 -6.71
N THR A 122 7.70 7.24 -6.42
CA THR A 122 8.51 8.16 -5.62
C THR A 122 9.70 8.68 -6.41
N GLU A 123 9.99 9.96 -6.23
CA GLU A 123 11.21 10.60 -6.76
C GLU A 123 12.05 11.19 -5.62
N LEU A 124 12.26 10.40 -4.57
CA LEU A 124 13.11 10.79 -3.45
C LEU A 124 14.57 10.46 -3.73
N ARG A 125 15.47 11.36 -3.35
CA ARG A 125 16.91 11.09 -3.46
C ARG A 125 17.28 9.85 -2.63
N GLY A 126 17.80 8.82 -3.31
CA GLY A 126 18.18 7.56 -2.67
C GLY A 126 17.02 6.58 -2.42
N LEU A 127 15.81 6.92 -2.84
CA LEU A 127 14.65 6.03 -2.76
C LEU A 127 13.68 6.33 -3.90
N ARG A 128 13.90 5.69 -5.06
CA ARG A 128 13.05 5.81 -6.24
C ARG A 128 12.46 4.46 -6.57
N PHE A 129 11.16 4.39 -6.61
CA PHE A 129 10.41 3.19 -6.97
C PHE A 129 9.05 3.58 -7.59
N GLY A 130 8.40 2.62 -8.21
CA GLY A 130 7.02 2.74 -8.70
C GLY A 130 6.36 1.38 -8.76
N GLY A 131 5.03 1.36 -8.64
CA GLY A 131 4.25 0.14 -8.68
C GLY A 131 2.78 0.37 -8.36
N TYR A 132 2.05 -0.71 -8.16
CA TYR A 132 0.61 -0.75 -7.97
C TYR A 132 0.22 -0.88 -6.50
N LEU A 133 -0.95 -0.34 -6.17
CA LEU A 133 -1.57 -0.43 -4.85
C LEU A 133 -2.74 -1.42 -4.91
N TRP A 134 -2.73 -2.40 -4.02
CA TRP A 134 -3.72 -3.47 -3.91
C TRP A 134 -4.50 -3.28 -2.63
N GLU A 135 -5.80 -3.09 -2.73
CA GLU A 135 -6.64 -2.85 -1.57
C GLU A 135 -6.81 -4.11 -0.72
N LEU A 136 -6.66 -3.98 0.60
CA LEU A 136 -6.96 -5.05 1.54
C LEU A 136 -8.44 -5.02 1.94
N LYS A 137 -8.95 -6.16 2.39
CA LYS A 137 -10.32 -6.27 2.90
C LYS A 137 -10.61 -5.19 3.94
N GLY A 138 -11.68 -4.44 3.72
CA GLY A 138 -12.10 -3.33 4.58
C GLY A 138 -11.62 -1.95 4.13
N GLY A 139 -10.75 -1.85 3.12
CA GLY A 139 -10.35 -0.57 2.51
C GLY A 139 -9.52 0.36 3.40
N GLU A 140 -9.06 -0.12 4.56
CA GLU A 140 -8.27 0.68 5.49
C GLU A 140 -6.77 0.72 5.14
N ARG A 141 -6.31 -0.27 4.38
CA ARG A 141 -4.90 -0.45 4.04
C ARG A 141 -4.76 -0.96 2.62
N LEU A 142 -3.61 -0.66 2.00
CA LEU A 142 -3.26 -1.17 0.67
C LEU A 142 -1.86 -1.77 0.71
N ILE A 143 -1.67 -2.85 -0.05
CA ILE A 143 -0.34 -3.39 -0.33
C ILE A 143 0.24 -2.68 -1.55
N PHE A 144 1.45 -2.19 -1.43
CA PHE A 144 2.26 -1.73 -2.54
C PHE A 144 3.12 -2.87 -3.05
N LEU A 145 3.06 -3.14 -4.36
CA LEU A 145 3.97 -4.02 -5.07
C LEU A 145 4.56 -3.26 -6.26
N GLY A 146 5.86 -3.17 -6.33
CA GLY A 146 6.53 -2.41 -7.38
C GLY A 146 8.02 -2.71 -7.47
N GLY A 147 8.74 -1.91 -8.25
CA GLY A 147 10.17 -2.07 -8.45
C GLY A 147 10.98 -0.81 -8.17
N ALA A 148 12.19 -0.99 -7.63
CA ALA A 148 13.14 0.10 -7.45
C ALA A 148 13.75 0.52 -8.79
N VAL A 149 13.77 1.83 -9.07
CA VAL A 149 14.30 2.39 -10.33
C VAL A 149 15.81 2.16 -10.40
N PRO A 150 16.32 1.51 -11.46
CA PRO A 150 17.76 1.33 -11.66
C PRO A 150 18.51 2.67 -11.79
N ALA A 151 19.78 2.66 -11.42
CA ALA A 151 20.64 3.81 -11.68
C ALA A 151 20.68 4.11 -13.19
N GLY A 152 20.50 5.39 -13.55
CA GLY A 152 20.46 5.82 -14.96
C GLY A 152 19.11 5.61 -15.67
N SER A 153 18.16 4.89 -15.06
CA SER A 153 16.78 4.76 -15.57
C SER A 153 15.87 5.83 -14.99
N ARG A 154 14.75 6.07 -15.70
CA ARG A 154 13.64 6.88 -15.21
C ARG A 154 12.41 6.04 -14.87
N THR A 155 12.32 4.84 -15.40
CA THR A 155 11.17 3.95 -15.29
C THR A 155 11.48 2.82 -14.29
N PRO A 156 10.63 2.56 -13.31
CA PRO A 156 10.73 1.37 -12.47
C PRO A 156 10.43 0.13 -13.31
N PRO A 157 11.09 -1.01 -13.03
CA PRO A 157 10.66 -2.29 -13.58
C PRO A 157 9.30 -2.67 -12.99
N ALA A 158 8.53 -3.47 -13.70
CA ALA A 158 7.35 -4.08 -13.12
C ALA A 158 7.77 -5.03 -11.97
N TYR A 159 6.87 -5.21 -10.99
CA TYR A 159 7.08 -6.17 -9.92
C TYR A 159 7.22 -7.58 -10.50
N GLY A 160 8.24 -8.31 -10.09
CA GLY A 160 8.56 -9.65 -10.58
C GLY A 160 9.55 -9.68 -11.75
N ASP A 161 9.71 -8.61 -12.50
CA ASP A 161 10.68 -8.56 -13.62
C ASP A 161 12.14 -8.67 -13.14
N ASN A 162 12.40 -8.11 -11.96
CA ASN A 162 13.72 -8.17 -11.34
C ASN A 162 13.60 -8.35 -9.82
N PRO A 163 13.61 -9.59 -9.32
CA PRO A 163 13.41 -9.88 -7.89
C PRO A 163 14.37 -9.18 -6.94
N SER A 164 15.56 -8.79 -7.42
CA SER A 164 16.52 -8.02 -6.59
C SER A 164 16.14 -6.54 -6.43
N ARG A 165 15.19 -6.07 -7.22
CA ARG A 165 14.68 -4.70 -7.21
C ARG A 165 13.23 -4.61 -6.78
N ASP A 166 12.58 -5.75 -6.58
CA ASP A 166 11.21 -5.77 -6.08
C ASP A 166 11.11 -5.06 -4.73
N ALA A 167 10.06 -4.29 -4.59
CA ALA A 167 9.72 -3.56 -3.39
C ALA A 167 8.26 -3.82 -3.02
N ALA A 168 8.04 -4.29 -1.81
CA ALA A 168 6.71 -4.51 -1.26
C ALA A 168 6.53 -3.68 0.01
N GLY A 169 5.32 -3.17 0.25
CA GLY A 169 5.06 -2.32 1.41
C GLY A 169 3.58 -2.24 1.77
N LEU A 170 3.31 -1.60 2.90
CA LEU A 170 1.97 -1.35 3.40
C LEU A 170 1.68 0.14 3.38
N VAL A 171 0.60 0.54 2.71
CA VAL A 171 0.11 1.92 2.68
C VAL A 171 -1.06 2.06 3.65
N GLU A 172 -0.99 3.09 4.49
CA GLU A 172 -1.99 3.42 5.50
C GLU A 172 -2.23 4.92 5.55
N ARG A 173 -3.46 5.31 5.80
CA ARG A 173 -3.80 6.70 6.10
C ARG A 173 -3.56 6.99 7.57
N ILE A 174 -2.78 8.02 7.90
CA ILE A 174 -2.42 8.39 9.27
C ILE A 174 -2.88 9.80 9.66
N GLY A 175 -3.50 10.53 8.74
CA GLY A 175 -4.05 11.88 8.96
C GLY A 175 -5.03 12.25 7.86
N GLU A 176 -5.62 13.43 7.91
CA GLU A 176 -6.67 13.84 6.96
C GLU A 176 -6.21 13.74 5.51
N PHE A 177 -5.02 14.25 5.20
CA PHE A 177 -4.38 14.19 3.87
C PHE A 177 -2.96 13.64 3.98
N ARG A 178 -2.72 12.75 4.95
CA ARG A 178 -1.41 12.23 5.29
C ARG A 178 -1.44 10.72 5.29
N TYR A 179 -0.49 10.13 4.57
CA TYR A 179 -0.35 8.68 4.42
C TYR A 179 1.06 8.27 4.76
N ARG A 180 1.24 7.00 5.11
CA ARG A 180 2.55 6.39 5.19
C ARG A 180 2.60 5.14 4.33
N LEU A 181 3.74 4.93 3.68
CA LEU A 181 4.11 3.65 3.10
C LEU A 181 5.25 3.08 3.96
N THR A 182 5.03 1.90 4.50
CA THR A 182 6.03 1.16 5.27
C THR A 182 6.63 0.07 4.40
N LEU A 183 7.93 0.17 4.15
CA LEU A 183 8.71 -0.81 3.39
C LEU A 183 9.59 -1.62 4.35
N PRO A 184 9.38 -2.95 4.51
CA PRO A 184 10.31 -3.79 5.21
C PRO A 184 11.62 -3.89 4.41
N GLU A 185 12.76 -3.65 5.05
CA GLU A 185 14.05 -3.86 4.39
C GLU A 185 14.31 -5.36 4.18
N PRO A 186 14.88 -5.77 3.01
CA PRO A 186 14.94 -7.18 2.62
C PRO A 186 15.87 -8.04 3.48
N ALA A 187 16.84 -7.46 4.19
CA ALA A 187 17.77 -8.23 5.00
C ALA A 187 17.17 -8.64 6.36
N PRO A 188 17.46 -9.84 6.88
CA PRO A 188 17.05 -10.26 8.24
C PRO A 188 17.58 -9.30 9.29
N GLY A 189 16.71 -8.84 10.22
CA GLY A 189 17.06 -7.83 11.23
C GLY A 189 17.25 -6.43 10.68
N ALA A 190 17.05 -6.25 9.38
CA ALA A 190 17.02 -4.95 8.75
C ALA A 190 15.79 -4.16 9.22
N GLY A 191 15.96 -2.86 9.23
CA GLY A 191 14.96 -1.93 9.72
C GLY A 191 13.74 -1.79 8.80
N LEU A 192 13.06 -0.68 8.99
CA LEU A 192 11.98 -0.22 8.15
C LEU A 192 12.40 1.06 7.45
N THR A 193 11.97 1.22 6.21
CA THR A 193 11.88 2.52 5.57
C THR A 193 10.43 2.96 5.58
N VAL A 194 10.15 4.08 6.23
CA VAL A 194 8.81 4.66 6.34
C VAL A 194 8.78 5.92 5.49
N VAL A 195 7.94 5.92 4.46
CA VAL A 195 7.74 7.07 3.57
C VAL A 195 6.48 7.80 4.00
N GLU A 196 6.61 9.08 4.28
CA GLU A 196 5.50 9.98 4.52
C GLU A 196 5.02 10.58 3.19
N LEU A 197 3.71 10.60 2.98
CA LEU A 197 3.06 11.27 1.86
C LEU A 197 2.06 12.28 2.42
N VAL A 198 2.24 13.55 2.10
CA VAL A 198 1.32 14.64 2.44
C VAL A 198 0.80 15.23 1.15
N ALA A 199 -0.52 15.25 0.96
CA ALA A 199 -1.11 15.79 -0.25
C ALA A 199 -0.62 17.22 -0.51
N ALA A 200 -0.14 17.47 -1.73
CA ALA A 200 0.24 18.82 -2.12
C ALA A 200 -1.01 19.69 -2.25
N PRO A 201 -0.97 20.98 -1.82
CA PRO A 201 -2.05 21.90 -2.10
C PRO A 201 -2.34 21.91 -3.62
N ARG A 202 -3.62 22.01 -3.96
CA ARG A 202 -4.02 22.29 -5.35
C ARG A 202 -3.92 23.81 -5.53
N ASP A 203 -3.13 24.23 -6.49
CA ASP A 203 -3.10 25.63 -6.94
C ASP A 203 -4.40 25.98 -7.66
#